data_22b17412df61db52b7e8bed8e9fe09a1
#
_entry.id   22b17412df61db52b7e8bed8e9fe09a1
#
_cell.length_a   1.000
_cell.length_b   1.000
_cell.length_c   1.000
_cell.angle_alpha   90.00
_cell.angle_beta   90.00
_cell.angle_gamma   90.00
#
_symmetry.space_group_name_H-M   'P 1'
#
loop_
_entity.id
_entity.type
_entity.pdbx_description
1 polymer ?
#
loop_
_entity_poly.entity_id
_entity_poly.type
_entity_poly.pdbx_seq_one_letter_code
_entity_poly.pdbx_strand_id
1 'polypeptide(L)'
;MTKIKLAINSILSLTIVLLSLYIFINNSNGEIDFISLLNNIYDNLILLFLASILLVFSVLLRAVRWKYLLNIDTNIMNLFAAQLIGYFINNILPIRIGDIIKSYVIAKKTNNSTGYVIGSVFVERVLDTITLLCFSLFLLYHLGLTYFDTFNINFYNISAFFVLIICVYFFVKFYFKKFIPKTIIDFVNEMKKGIYQIK
;
A
#
# COMPACT_ATOMS: atom_id res chain seq x y z
N MET A 1 -16.49 -14.55 -13.98
CA MET A 1 -16.10 -15.24 -12.72
C MET A 1 -17.31 -15.99 -12.22
N THR A 2 -17.26 -17.32 -12.09
CA THR A 2 -18.40 -18.12 -11.68
C THR A 2 -18.75 -17.84 -10.21
N LYS A 3 -20.06 -17.76 -9.90
CA LYS A 3 -20.61 -17.55 -8.53
C LYS A 3 -19.94 -18.49 -7.49
N ILE A 4 -19.53 -19.68 -7.95
CA ILE A 4 -18.83 -20.69 -7.15
C ILE A 4 -17.45 -20.21 -6.67
N LYS A 5 -16.63 -19.55 -7.53
CA LYS A 5 -15.32 -19.00 -7.13
C LYS A 5 -15.45 -17.87 -6.08
N LEU A 6 -16.49 -17.04 -6.22
CA LEU A 6 -16.78 -16.01 -5.23
C LEU A 6 -17.17 -16.62 -3.88
N ALA A 7 -18.03 -17.65 -3.87
CA ALA A 7 -18.43 -18.33 -2.66
C ALA A 7 -17.23 -19.01 -1.97
N ILE A 8 -16.37 -19.69 -2.73
CA ILE A 8 -15.16 -20.35 -2.19
C ILE A 8 -14.21 -19.32 -1.57
N ASN A 9 -13.96 -18.18 -2.23
CA ASN A 9 -13.10 -17.14 -1.68
C ASN A 9 -13.68 -16.49 -0.42
N SER A 10 -15.02 -16.31 -0.37
CA SER A 10 -15.68 -15.77 0.82
C SER A 10 -15.63 -16.73 1.99
N ILE A 11 -15.81 -18.04 1.75
CA ILE A 11 -15.67 -19.08 2.78
C ILE A 11 -14.21 -19.12 3.27
N LEU A 12 -13.23 -19.10 2.38
CA LEU A 12 -11.81 -19.14 2.73
C LEU A 12 -11.39 -17.90 3.55
N SER A 13 -11.87 -16.72 3.21
CA SER A 13 -11.60 -15.52 4.01
C SER A 13 -12.25 -15.58 5.38
N LEU A 14 -13.49 -16.08 5.47
CA LEU A 14 -14.19 -16.26 6.74
C LEU A 14 -13.47 -17.29 7.64
N THR A 15 -13.03 -18.42 7.07
CA THR A 15 -12.27 -19.42 7.83
C THR A 15 -10.94 -18.87 8.36
N ILE A 16 -10.22 -18.07 7.58
CA ILE A 16 -8.96 -17.44 8.04
C ILE A 16 -9.24 -16.46 9.20
N VAL A 17 -10.30 -15.66 9.10
CA VAL A 17 -10.68 -14.73 10.18
C VAL A 17 -11.06 -15.49 11.44
N LEU A 18 -11.89 -16.53 11.33
CA LEU A 18 -12.30 -17.35 12.48
C LEU A 18 -11.10 -18.08 13.12
N LEU A 19 -10.19 -18.58 12.30
CA LEU A 19 -8.99 -19.27 12.78
C LEU A 19 -8.03 -18.30 13.47
N SER A 20 -7.87 -17.08 12.97
CA SER A 20 -7.05 -16.04 13.62
C SER A 20 -7.67 -15.60 14.96
N LEU A 21 -8.99 -15.45 15.02
CA LEU A 21 -9.70 -15.15 16.26
C LEU A 21 -9.57 -16.30 17.27
N TYR A 22 -9.70 -17.56 16.83
CA TYR A 22 -9.51 -18.71 17.68
C TYR A 22 -8.10 -18.78 18.26
N ILE A 23 -7.06 -18.60 17.44
CA ILE A 23 -5.66 -18.57 17.87
C ILE A 23 -5.43 -17.41 18.86
N PHE A 24 -6.00 -16.24 18.58
CA PHE A 24 -5.87 -15.07 19.44
C PHE A 24 -6.49 -15.30 20.81
N ILE A 25 -7.71 -15.85 20.87
CA ILE A 25 -8.42 -16.18 22.13
C ILE A 25 -7.68 -17.29 22.90
N ASN A 26 -7.19 -18.30 22.20
CA ASN A 26 -6.49 -19.43 22.84
C ASN A 26 -5.11 -19.05 23.38
N ASN A 27 -4.38 -18.16 22.70
CA ASN A 27 -3.07 -17.67 23.15
C ASN A 27 -3.18 -16.61 24.26
N SER A 28 -4.33 -15.99 24.45
CA SER A 28 -4.53 -14.97 25.48
C SER A 28 -4.76 -15.55 26.89
N ASN A 29 -4.65 -16.86 27.07
CA ASN A 29 -4.84 -17.57 28.35
C ASN A 29 -6.14 -17.23 29.11
N GLY A 30 -7.18 -16.79 28.38
CA GLY A 30 -8.45 -16.39 28.98
C GLY A 30 -8.45 -15.02 29.66
N GLU A 31 -7.35 -14.25 29.57
CA GLU A 31 -7.25 -12.91 30.18
C GLU A 31 -7.88 -11.78 29.35
N ILE A 32 -8.46 -12.11 28.19
CA ILE A 32 -9.20 -11.10 27.41
C ILE A 32 -10.60 -10.96 28.01
N ASP A 33 -10.69 -10.09 28.98
CA ASP A 33 -11.98 -9.63 29.45
C ASP A 33 -12.55 -8.61 28.44
N PHE A 34 -13.59 -9.05 27.70
CA PHE A 34 -14.26 -8.19 26.71
C PHE A 34 -14.83 -6.92 27.36
N ILE A 35 -15.20 -7.00 28.64
CA ILE A 35 -15.70 -5.86 29.41
C ILE A 35 -14.57 -4.87 29.67
N SER A 36 -13.38 -5.36 30.01
CA SER A 36 -12.21 -4.48 30.23
C SER A 36 -11.78 -3.77 28.94
N LEU A 37 -11.88 -4.45 27.78
CA LEU A 37 -11.64 -3.83 26.47
C LEU A 37 -12.66 -2.75 26.16
N LEU A 38 -13.95 -2.98 26.42
CA LEU A 38 -14.98 -1.97 26.22
C LEU A 38 -14.77 -0.76 27.14
N ASN A 39 -14.45 -0.99 28.41
CA ASN A 39 -14.17 0.10 29.36
C ASN A 39 -12.94 0.92 28.90
N ASN A 40 -11.86 0.25 28.47
CA ASN A 40 -10.69 0.95 27.94
C ASN A 40 -11.00 1.77 26.67
N ILE A 41 -11.91 1.31 25.80
CA ILE A 41 -12.39 2.08 24.65
C ILE A 41 -13.18 3.32 25.14
N TYR A 42 -14.06 3.15 26.12
CA TYR A 42 -14.84 4.24 26.68
C TYR A 42 -13.97 5.31 27.35
N ASP A 43 -12.98 4.89 28.12
CA ASP A 43 -12.06 5.78 28.81
C ASP A 43 -11.15 6.56 27.83
N ASN A 44 -10.93 6.01 26.63
CA ASN A 44 -10.07 6.59 25.62
C ASN A 44 -10.81 7.12 24.38
N LEU A 45 -12.12 7.37 24.47
CA LEU A 45 -12.94 7.86 23.32
C LEU A 45 -12.37 9.13 22.69
N ILE A 46 -11.86 10.06 23.49
CA ILE A 46 -11.26 11.32 23.01
C ILE A 46 -10.02 11.01 22.16
N LEU A 47 -9.16 10.09 22.62
CA LEU A 47 -7.96 9.67 21.86
C LEU A 47 -8.32 8.99 20.55
N LEU A 48 -9.36 8.14 20.56
CA LEU A 48 -9.86 7.46 19.35
C LEU A 48 -10.45 8.46 18.35
N PHE A 49 -11.18 9.46 18.83
CA PHE A 49 -11.72 10.53 17.99
C PHE A 49 -10.59 11.36 17.37
N LEU A 50 -9.59 11.72 18.15
CA LEU A 50 -8.43 12.48 17.69
C LEU A 50 -7.60 11.69 16.68
N ALA A 51 -7.40 10.40 16.91
CA ALA A 51 -6.76 9.49 15.97
C ALA A 51 -7.53 9.40 14.65
N SER A 52 -8.86 9.33 14.70
CA SER A 52 -9.71 9.30 13.50
C SER A 52 -9.58 10.59 12.67
N ILE A 53 -9.53 11.76 13.32
CA ILE A 53 -9.31 13.05 12.65
C ILE A 53 -7.92 13.05 11.97
N LEU A 54 -6.87 12.59 12.68
CA LEU A 54 -5.52 12.52 12.12
C LEU A 54 -5.44 11.57 10.91
N LEU A 55 -6.16 10.46 10.92
CA LEU A 55 -6.26 9.55 9.77
C LEU A 55 -6.89 10.25 8.56
N VAL A 56 -8.02 10.92 8.73
CA VAL A 56 -8.69 11.68 7.65
C VAL A 56 -7.76 12.76 7.11
N PHE A 57 -7.11 13.51 8.00
CA PHE A 57 -6.15 14.55 7.64
C PHE A 57 -4.95 13.97 6.85
N SER A 58 -4.43 12.82 7.24
CA SER A 58 -3.38 12.11 6.50
C SER A 58 -3.81 11.77 5.07
N VAL A 59 -5.04 11.31 4.87
CA VAL A 59 -5.58 11.02 3.52
C VAL A 59 -5.73 12.30 2.70
N LEU A 60 -6.14 13.41 3.31
CA LEU A 60 -6.21 14.72 2.65
C LEU A 60 -4.81 15.18 2.18
N LEU A 61 -3.79 15.10 3.04
CA LEU A 61 -2.42 15.44 2.67
C LEU A 61 -1.91 14.59 1.49
N ARG A 62 -2.24 13.30 1.47
CA ARG A 62 -1.92 12.42 0.32
C ARG A 62 -2.63 12.87 -0.95
N ALA A 63 -3.89 13.28 -0.88
CA ALA A 63 -4.62 13.81 -2.04
C ALA A 63 -4.00 15.12 -2.57
N VAL A 64 -3.58 16.02 -1.68
CA VAL A 64 -2.87 17.25 -2.04
C VAL A 64 -1.55 16.92 -2.73
N ARG A 65 -0.73 16.05 -2.13
CA ARG A 65 0.54 15.63 -2.74
C ARG A 65 0.32 15.00 -4.13
N TRP A 66 -0.69 14.13 -4.26
CA TRP A 66 -1.02 13.49 -5.52
C TRP A 66 -1.45 14.50 -6.59
N LYS A 67 -2.14 15.58 -6.20
CA LYS A 67 -2.48 16.68 -7.13
C LYS A 67 -1.24 17.29 -7.76
N TYR A 68 -0.19 17.55 -6.97
CA TYR A 68 1.07 18.08 -7.49
C TYR A 68 1.81 17.11 -8.43
N LEU A 69 1.73 15.81 -8.14
CA LEU A 69 2.36 14.78 -8.97
C LEU A 69 1.60 14.55 -10.28
N LEU A 70 0.29 14.74 -10.28
CA LEU A 70 -0.56 14.33 -11.40
C LEU A 70 -0.52 15.32 -12.57
N ASN A 71 -0.12 16.57 -12.35
CA ASN A 71 -0.07 17.64 -13.36
C ASN A 71 -1.33 17.69 -14.29
N ILE A 72 -2.51 17.42 -13.72
CA ILE A 72 -3.81 17.44 -14.38
C ILE A 72 -4.70 18.44 -13.64
N ASP A 73 -5.51 19.18 -14.35
CA ASP A 73 -6.48 20.07 -13.73
C ASP A 73 -7.65 19.26 -13.15
N THR A 74 -7.56 19.01 -11.86
CA THR A 74 -8.59 18.28 -11.10
C THR A 74 -8.73 18.84 -9.70
N ASN A 75 -9.94 18.73 -9.14
CA ASN A 75 -10.22 19.19 -7.78
C ASN A 75 -9.62 18.21 -6.75
N ILE A 76 -9.05 18.75 -5.66
CA ILE A 76 -8.50 17.98 -4.54
C ILE A 76 -9.55 17.01 -3.96
N MET A 77 -10.83 17.43 -3.89
CA MET A 77 -11.92 16.59 -3.40
C MET A 77 -12.11 15.31 -4.26
N ASN A 78 -11.90 15.40 -5.57
CA ASN A 78 -11.96 14.23 -6.45
C ASN A 78 -10.84 13.24 -6.16
N LEU A 79 -9.63 13.75 -5.91
CA LEU A 79 -8.47 12.94 -5.55
C LEU A 79 -8.64 12.32 -4.16
N PHE A 80 -9.19 13.09 -3.21
CA PHE A 80 -9.51 12.58 -1.88
C PHE A 80 -10.54 11.45 -1.94
N ALA A 81 -11.64 11.64 -2.67
CA ALA A 81 -12.64 10.57 -2.88
C ALA A 81 -12.03 9.33 -3.55
N ALA A 82 -11.16 9.51 -4.55
CA ALA A 82 -10.47 8.41 -5.19
C ALA A 82 -9.52 7.67 -4.22
N GLN A 83 -8.82 8.39 -3.33
CA GLN A 83 -8.00 7.76 -2.29
C GLN A 83 -8.85 6.93 -1.34
N LEU A 84 -10.00 7.43 -0.88
CA LEU A 84 -10.92 6.69 -0.03
C LEU A 84 -11.43 5.42 -0.71
N ILE A 85 -11.82 5.51 -1.99
CA ILE A 85 -12.22 4.34 -2.80
C ILE A 85 -11.08 3.32 -2.85
N GLY A 86 -9.85 3.78 -3.10
CA GLY A 86 -8.66 2.91 -3.13
C GLY A 86 -8.44 2.17 -1.80
N TYR A 87 -8.54 2.87 -0.67
CA TYR A 87 -8.41 2.26 0.66
C TYR A 87 -9.54 1.28 0.97
N PHE A 88 -10.78 1.66 0.66
CA PHE A 88 -11.93 0.79 0.86
C PHE A 88 -11.75 -0.55 0.11
N ILE A 89 -11.34 -0.48 -1.16
CA ILE A 89 -11.13 -1.67 -1.98
C ILE A 89 -9.98 -2.52 -1.46
N ASN A 90 -8.87 -1.89 -1.02
CA ASN A 90 -7.74 -2.60 -0.43
C ASN A 90 -8.08 -3.32 0.88
N ASN A 91 -9.09 -2.84 1.63
CA ASN A 91 -9.55 -3.47 2.86
C ASN A 91 -10.51 -4.65 2.61
N ILE A 92 -11.26 -4.61 1.50
CA ILE A 92 -12.23 -5.68 1.18
C ILE A 92 -11.56 -6.81 0.38
N LEU A 93 -10.67 -6.46 -0.56
CA LEU A 93 -10.07 -7.43 -1.45
C LEU A 93 -8.70 -7.89 -0.92
N PRO A 94 -8.42 -9.22 -0.94
CA PRO A 94 -7.13 -9.75 -0.49
C PRO A 94 -5.97 -9.29 -1.40
N ILE A 95 -6.27 -8.89 -2.64
CA ILE A 95 -5.29 -8.34 -3.59
C ILE A 95 -5.39 -6.82 -3.56
N ARG A 96 -4.28 -6.15 -3.28
CA ARG A 96 -4.19 -4.68 -3.19
C ARG A 96 -4.32 -3.99 -4.55
N ILE A 97 -5.49 -4.06 -5.16
CA ILE A 97 -5.79 -3.42 -6.47
C ILE A 97 -6.37 -2.01 -6.34
N GLY A 98 -6.55 -1.51 -5.13
CA GLY A 98 -7.12 -0.18 -4.88
C GLY A 98 -6.34 0.95 -5.54
N ASP A 99 -5.01 0.83 -5.68
CA ASP A 99 -4.19 1.81 -6.39
C ASP A 99 -4.51 1.85 -7.90
N ILE A 100 -4.84 0.71 -8.50
CA ILE A 100 -5.27 0.63 -9.91
C ILE A 100 -6.66 1.24 -10.05
N ILE A 101 -7.58 0.93 -9.13
CA ILE A 101 -8.97 1.41 -9.21
C ILE A 101 -9.06 2.90 -8.95
N LYS A 102 -8.33 3.47 -7.95
CA LYS A 102 -8.30 4.92 -7.74
C LYS A 102 -7.77 5.65 -8.98
N SER A 103 -6.76 5.06 -9.65
CA SER A 103 -6.19 5.61 -10.89
C SER A 103 -7.19 5.57 -12.04
N TYR A 104 -7.92 4.47 -12.19
CA TYR A 104 -8.97 4.34 -13.19
C TYR A 104 -10.10 5.37 -13.00
N VAL A 105 -10.54 5.57 -11.75
CA VAL A 105 -11.59 6.55 -11.41
C VAL A 105 -11.17 7.96 -11.81
N ILE A 106 -9.94 8.37 -11.49
CA ILE A 106 -9.41 9.70 -11.85
C ILE A 106 -9.20 9.80 -13.36
N ALA A 107 -8.60 8.80 -14.00
CA ALA A 107 -8.39 8.78 -15.44
C ALA A 107 -9.69 9.00 -16.20
N LYS A 108 -10.76 8.27 -15.83
CA LYS A 108 -12.08 8.41 -16.43
C LYS A 108 -12.70 9.78 -16.20
N LYS A 109 -12.51 10.35 -14.98
CA LYS A 109 -13.07 11.67 -14.64
C LYS A 109 -12.37 12.83 -15.34
N THR A 110 -11.10 12.68 -15.66
CA THR A 110 -10.25 13.72 -16.28
C THR A 110 -10.00 13.48 -17.76
N ASN A 111 -10.62 12.47 -18.38
CA ASN A 111 -10.41 12.05 -19.77
C ASN A 111 -8.93 11.78 -20.11
N ASN A 112 -8.15 11.31 -19.14
CA ASN A 112 -6.76 10.93 -19.33
C ASN A 112 -6.60 9.41 -19.44
N SER A 113 -5.44 8.96 -19.96
CA SER A 113 -5.18 7.52 -19.99
C SER A 113 -4.94 6.96 -18.59
N THR A 114 -5.46 5.77 -18.32
CA THR A 114 -5.27 5.08 -17.05
C THR A 114 -3.78 4.82 -16.77
N GLY A 115 -3.01 4.51 -17.81
CA GLY A 115 -1.57 4.30 -17.72
C GLY A 115 -0.83 5.54 -17.20
N TYR A 116 -1.19 6.72 -17.68
CA TYR A 116 -0.64 7.99 -17.22
C TYR A 116 -0.86 8.20 -15.71
N VAL A 117 -2.11 8.01 -15.26
CA VAL A 117 -2.46 8.19 -13.84
C VAL A 117 -1.79 7.14 -12.95
N ILE A 118 -1.68 5.87 -13.40
CA ILE A 118 -0.93 4.83 -12.68
C ILE A 118 0.55 5.20 -12.56
N GLY A 119 1.13 5.81 -13.60
CA GLY A 119 2.52 6.29 -13.55
C GLY A 119 2.74 7.27 -12.39
N SER A 120 1.83 8.22 -12.16
CA SER A 120 1.91 9.15 -11.03
C SER A 120 1.79 8.45 -9.67
N VAL A 121 0.91 7.43 -9.56
CA VAL A 121 0.78 6.62 -8.34
C VAL A 121 2.05 5.80 -8.09
N PHE A 122 2.71 5.31 -9.14
CA PHE A 122 3.99 4.62 -9.00
C PHE A 122 5.06 5.55 -8.40
N VAL A 123 5.17 6.78 -8.89
CA VAL A 123 6.11 7.79 -8.32
C VAL A 123 5.74 8.10 -6.88
N GLU A 124 4.45 8.21 -6.55
CA GLU A 124 3.98 8.35 -5.17
C GLU A 124 4.53 7.24 -4.26
N ARG A 125 4.50 5.98 -4.71
CA ARG A 125 5.02 4.84 -3.96
C ARG A 125 6.54 4.85 -3.80
N VAL A 126 7.25 5.25 -4.84
CA VAL A 126 8.72 5.41 -4.77
C VAL A 126 9.10 6.47 -3.73
N LEU A 127 8.44 7.63 -3.74
CA LEU A 127 8.67 8.68 -2.75
C LEU A 127 8.34 8.23 -1.32
N ASP A 128 7.23 7.49 -1.13
CA ASP A 128 6.89 6.92 0.17
C ASP A 128 7.99 5.98 0.67
N THR A 129 8.51 5.12 -0.20
CA THR A 129 9.57 4.17 0.14
C THR A 129 10.87 4.90 0.51
N ILE A 130 11.26 5.91 -0.26
CA ILE A 130 12.45 6.73 0.03
C ILE A 130 12.30 7.42 1.40
N THR A 131 11.13 8.00 1.68
CA THR A 131 10.86 8.68 2.95
C THR A 131 10.96 7.71 4.13
N LEU A 132 10.39 6.51 4.00
CA LEU A 132 10.50 5.47 5.02
C LEU A 132 11.94 5.02 5.25
N LEU A 133 12.72 4.84 4.17
CA LEU A 133 14.14 4.49 4.27
C LEU A 133 14.94 5.58 4.99
N CYS A 134 14.76 6.85 4.62
CA CYS A 134 15.42 7.98 5.28
C CYS A 134 15.07 8.03 6.77
N PHE A 135 13.78 7.85 7.11
CA PHE A 135 13.33 7.87 8.50
C PHE A 135 13.87 6.67 9.29
N SER A 136 13.90 5.47 8.70
CA SER A 136 14.47 4.29 9.34
C SER A 136 15.97 4.44 9.60
N LEU A 137 16.73 4.99 8.64
CA LEU A 137 18.16 5.28 8.83
C LEU A 137 18.39 6.33 9.92
N PHE A 138 17.55 7.38 9.97
CA PHE A 138 17.61 8.38 11.04
C PHE A 138 17.36 7.76 12.41
N LEU A 139 16.36 6.89 12.55
CA LEU A 139 16.09 6.19 13.81
C LEU A 139 17.24 5.27 14.20
N LEU A 140 17.79 4.51 13.25
CA LEU A 140 18.96 3.66 13.50
C LEU A 140 20.17 4.45 14.00
N TYR A 141 20.41 5.62 13.41
CA TYR A 141 21.50 6.50 13.85
C TYR A 141 21.25 7.04 15.27
N HIS A 142 19.99 7.40 15.58
CA HIS A 142 19.64 8.04 16.86
C HIS A 142 19.53 7.07 18.03
N LEU A 143 19.02 5.84 17.77
CA LEU A 143 18.89 4.80 18.78
C LEU A 143 20.22 4.08 19.09
N GLY A 144 21.26 4.38 18.33
CA GLY A 144 22.57 3.76 18.49
C GLY A 144 22.62 2.34 17.94
N LEU A 145 23.79 1.96 17.40
CA LEU A 145 24.06 0.64 16.82
C LEU A 145 24.07 -0.49 17.86
N THR A 146 23.85 -0.20 19.15
CA THR A 146 23.85 -1.16 20.26
C THR A 146 22.81 -2.29 20.11
N TYR A 147 21.79 -2.10 19.29
CA TYR A 147 20.80 -3.16 19.00
C TYR A 147 21.22 -4.10 17.87
N PHE A 148 22.26 -3.77 17.09
CA PHE A 148 22.72 -4.64 16.00
C PHE A 148 23.43 -5.89 16.48
N ASP A 149 24.08 -5.84 17.65
CA ASP A 149 24.78 -6.99 18.23
C ASP A 149 23.83 -8.11 18.66
N THR A 150 22.57 -7.78 18.96
CA THR A 150 21.54 -8.76 19.34
C THR A 150 20.89 -9.45 18.14
N PHE A 151 20.92 -8.86 16.96
CA PHE A 151 20.22 -9.40 15.79
C PHE A 151 21.07 -10.20 14.83
N ASN A 152 22.37 -10.41 15.07
CA ASN A 152 23.25 -11.21 14.21
C ASN A 152 23.01 -10.99 12.68
N ILE A 153 22.57 -9.75 12.31
CA ILE A 153 22.29 -9.39 10.93
C ILE A 153 23.65 -9.17 10.24
N ASN A 154 24.18 -10.24 9.69
CA ASN A 154 25.38 -10.16 8.87
C ASN A 154 25.11 -9.24 7.66
N PHE A 155 25.93 -8.22 7.51
CA PHE A 155 25.89 -7.29 6.35
C PHE A 155 25.89 -8.04 5.01
N TYR A 156 26.45 -9.24 4.99
CA TYR A 156 26.42 -10.17 3.85
C TYR A 156 25.00 -10.63 3.47
N ASN A 157 24.09 -10.82 4.43
CA ASN A 157 22.71 -11.26 4.15
C ASN A 157 21.89 -10.15 3.51
N ILE A 158 22.12 -8.89 3.89
CA ILE A 158 21.47 -7.73 3.30
C ILE A 158 21.98 -7.51 1.87
N SER A 159 23.29 -7.60 1.65
CA SER A 159 23.87 -7.46 0.32
C SER A 159 23.45 -8.60 -0.62
N ALA A 160 23.39 -9.84 -0.12
CA ALA A 160 22.88 -10.99 -0.88
C ALA A 160 21.41 -10.82 -1.31
N PHE A 161 20.56 -10.24 -0.44
CA PHE A 161 19.17 -9.94 -0.76
C PHE A 161 19.05 -8.90 -1.88
N PHE A 162 19.87 -7.82 -1.85
CA PHE A 162 19.91 -6.83 -2.93
C PHE A 162 20.42 -7.43 -4.24
N VAL A 163 21.46 -8.26 -4.21
CA VAL A 163 21.97 -8.97 -5.39
C VAL A 163 20.89 -9.89 -5.97
N LEU A 164 20.16 -10.60 -5.13
CA LEU A 164 19.07 -11.48 -5.57
C LEU A 164 17.95 -10.69 -6.26
N ILE A 165 17.55 -9.53 -5.74
CA ILE A 165 16.56 -8.64 -6.38
C ILE A 165 17.07 -8.18 -7.76
N ILE A 166 18.34 -7.78 -7.86
CA ILE A 166 18.96 -7.36 -9.13
C ILE A 166 18.99 -8.53 -10.11
N CYS A 167 19.37 -9.72 -9.69
CA CYS A 167 19.38 -10.92 -10.52
C CYS A 167 17.99 -11.30 -11.01
N VAL A 168 16.97 -11.25 -10.15
CA VAL A 168 15.56 -11.49 -10.53
C VAL A 168 15.10 -10.44 -11.53
N TYR A 169 15.43 -9.16 -11.35
CA TYR A 169 15.11 -8.09 -12.30
C TYR A 169 15.73 -8.37 -13.68
N PHE A 170 17.03 -8.71 -13.75
CA PHE A 170 17.69 -9.04 -15.01
C PHE A 170 17.13 -10.31 -15.65
N PHE A 171 16.82 -11.34 -14.86
CA PHE A 171 16.22 -12.58 -15.32
C PHE A 171 14.83 -12.31 -15.95
N VAL A 172 13.97 -11.57 -15.25
CA VAL A 172 12.66 -11.17 -15.75
C VAL A 172 12.79 -10.33 -17.03
N LYS A 173 13.70 -9.35 -17.05
CA LYS A 173 13.95 -8.50 -18.22
C LYS A 173 14.41 -9.30 -19.45
N PHE A 174 15.26 -10.32 -19.24
CA PHE A 174 15.84 -11.10 -20.32
C PHE A 174 14.86 -12.16 -20.88
N TYR A 175 14.17 -12.90 -19.99
CA TYR A 175 13.29 -13.99 -20.41
C TYR A 175 11.88 -13.50 -20.82
N PHE A 176 11.32 -12.48 -20.16
CA PHE A 176 9.96 -12.02 -20.44
C PHE A 176 9.86 -11.02 -21.60
N LYS A 177 10.95 -10.45 -22.07
CA LYS A 177 10.92 -9.48 -23.20
C LYS A 177 10.31 -10.07 -24.49
N LYS A 178 10.37 -11.38 -24.66
CA LYS A 178 9.84 -12.11 -25.83
C LYS A 178 8.33 -12.44 -25.73
N PHE A 179 7.75 -12.34 -24.53
CA PHE A 179 6.37 -12.79 -24.24
C PHE A 179 5.38 -11.65 -23.91
N ILE A 180 5.83 -10.39 -23.93
CA ILE A 180 4.99 -9.26 -23.54
C ILE A 180 4.09 -8.87 -24.73
N PRO A 181 2.74 -8.94 -24.58
CA PRO A 181 1.81 -8.46 -25.60
C PRO A 181 2.00 -6.97 -25.87
N LYS A 182 1.78 -6.53 -27.13
CA LYS A 182 1.90 -5.11 -27.53
C LYS A 182 1.09 -4.17 -26.63
N THR A 183 -0.11 -4.59 -26.21
CA THR A 183 -0.99 -3.86 -25.27
C THR A 183 -0.31 -3.50 -23.94
N ILE A 184 0.54 -4.39 -23.42
CA ILE A 184 1.29 -4.13 -22.19
C ILE A 184 2.43 -3.13 -22.46
N ILE A 185 3.07 -3.22 -23.62
CA ILE A 185 4.14 -2.29 -24.03
C ILE A 185 3.57 -0.88 -24.16
N ASP A 186 2.41 -0.72 -24.79
CA ASP A 186 1.74 0.56 -24.96
C ASP A 186 1.32 1.15 -23.61
N PHE A 187 0.77 0.32 -22.72
CA PHE A 187 0.45 0.73 -21.35
C PHE A 187 1.68 1.19 -20.56
N VAL A 188 2.81 0.48 -20.65
CA VAL A 188 4.07 0.88 -20.01
C VAL A 188 4.62 2.18 -20.60
N ASN A 189 4.46 2.40 -21.91
CA ASN A 189 4.88 3.64 -22.55
C ASN A 189 4.03 4.83 -22.08
N GLU A 190 2.73 4.64 -21.88
CA GLU A 190 1.86 5.67 -21.30
C GLU A 190 2.21 5.97 -19.83
N MET A 191 2.51 4.93 -19.04
CA MET A 191 3.03 5.12 -17.68
C MET A 191 4.33 5.94 -17.66
N LYS A 192 5.27 5.64 -18.56
CA LYS A 192 6.51 6.42 -18.70
C LYS A 192 6.22 7.88 -19.02
N LYS A 193 5.30 8.18 -19.94
CA LYS A 193 4.87 9.56 -20.20
C LYS A 193 4.37 10.25 -18.95
N GLY A 194 3.56 9.56 -18.13
CA GLY A 194 3.10 10.08 -16.83
C GLY A 194 4.25 10.41 -15.89
N ILE A 195 5.27 9.55 -15.83
CA ILE A 195 6.45 9.76 -14.98
C ILE A 195 7.29 10.95 -15.47
N TYR A 196 7.52 11.09 -16.78
CA TYR A 196 8.33 12.17 -17.34
C TYR A 196 7.65 13.55 -17.31
N GLN A 197 6.32 13.61 -17.20
CA GLN A 197 5.56 14.87 -17.13
C GLN A 197 5.36 15.38 -15.70
N ILE A 198 5.82 14.65 -14.70
CA ILE A 198 5.84 15.10 -13.30
C ILE A 198 6.92 16.19 -13.18
N LYS A 199 6.47 17.42 -12.85
CA LYS A 199 7.32 18.57 -12.58
C LYS A 199 7.85 18.56 -11.16
#